data_d76c7c5639a406530db0eb51b20ce234
#
_entry.id   d76c7c5639a406530db0eb51b20ce234
#
_cell.length_a   1.000
_cell.length_b   1.000
_cell.length_c   1.000
_cell.angle_alpha   90.00
_cell.angle_beta   90.00
_cell.angle_gamma   90.00
#
_symmetry.space_group_name_H-M   'P 1'
#
loop_
_entity.id
_entity.type
_entity.pdbx_description
1 polymer ?
#
loop_
_entity_poly.entity_id
_entity_poly.type
_entity_poly.pdbx_seq_one_letter_code
_entity_poly.pdbx_strand_id
1 'polypeptide(L)'
;MILVRDIRLPLSAGEPQAFEKALHLARIPRSKAAHLGVARLSVDARHGQPKLVYTIAVTLKDEGEESAYAGASPCVAIRSKTDFSVQNGTQRLPHRPVVCGLGPAGLFAALLLARQGYKPIVLERGPALDERVKAVEHFSATGELDPNANIQFGEGGAGTFSDGKLTTRIGDELCGFVTEVFLQHGAPAEIAWKQKPHVGTDLLRGVITSIRREIEALGGEVHFNTALTGFEQKNGRLTGIFTTGGTFPCEALVFAVGHSARDTFGMLMDSGLVLECKPFSVGFRAEHLQSEIEKSLYHEAAGHPALPRGEYQLSQHVGDRCVYTFCMCPGGQVVASASEENHVVTNGMSYHARDGKNANAAVVVSVGAEDFAGDPRRAIAFQRELEAKAYAAGRRGGAYAAPAENVQSFLEGKGQLNIGRVEPTYDRGVVAADLGALLPGELADTLRAGLRAYERKIAGYTAPEAILTGLETRTSSPVRLKREETLESAQLAGLYPCGEGAGYAGGIMSAAVDGLRVARAIIGRYAPAEG
;
A
#
# COMPACT_ATOMS: atom_id res chain seq x y z
N MET A 1 17.56 2.49 25.29
CA MET A 1 18.13 1.55 24.28
C MET A 1 19.09 2.29 23.37
N ILE A 2 20.30 1.75 23.20
CA ILE A 2 21.37 2.35 22.37
C ILE A 2 21.29 1.79 20.96
N LEU A 3 21.31 2.65 19.94
CA LEU A 3 21.38 2.28 18.51
C LEU A 3 22.77 2.59 17.97
N VAL A 4 23.44 1.59 17.40
CA VAL A 4 24.72 1.72 16.71
C VAL A 4 24.47 1.54 15.19
N ARG A 5 24.65 2.62 14.44
CA ARG A 5 24.28 2.72 13.02
C ARG A 5 25.47 2.56 12.08
N ASP A 6 25.19 2.38 10.79
CA ASP A 6 26.16 2.38 9.69
C ASP A 6 27.29 1.33 9.84
N ILE A 7 26.95 0.16 10.36
CA ILE A 7 27.87 -0.96 10.49
C ILE A 7 27.94 -1.71 9.16
N ARG A 8 28.92 -1.37 8.34
CA ARG A 8 29.12 -1.96 7.00
C ARG A 8 29.96 -3.21 7.07
N LEU A 9 29.46 -4.30 6.51
CA LEU A 9 30.10 -5.61 6.46
C LEU A 9 30.02 -6.23 5.05
N PRO A 10 30.95 -7.10 4.66
CA PRO A 10 30.84 -7.87 3.43
C PRO A 10 29.68 -8.87 3.50
N LEU A 11 29.22 -9.38 2.36
CA LEU A 11 28.13 -10.35 2.29
C LEU A 11 28.42 -11.68 3.02
N SER A 12 29.69 -12.01 3.19
CA SER A 12 30.13 -13.21 3.93
C SER A 12 30.05 -13.07 5.46
N ALA A 13 29.82 -11.86 5.98
CA ALA A 13 29.69 -11.61 7.41
C ALA A 13 28.24 -11.74 7.88
N GLY A 14 28.06 -12.15 9.13
CA GLY A 14 26.75 -12.28 9.76
C GLY A 14 26.55 -11.38 10.98
N GLU A 15 25.47 -11.64 11.72
CA GLU A 15 25.11 -10.90 12.92
C GLU A 15 26.20 -10.89 14.01
N PRO A 16 26.92 -12.02 14.29
CA PRO A 16 27.96 -11.99 15.31
C PRO A 16 29.02 -10.92 15.06
N GLN A 17 29.49 -10.78 13.81
CA GLN A 17 30.47 -9.76 13.45
C GLN A 17 29.89 -8.35 13.55
N ALA A 18 28.57 -8.19 13.24
CA ALA A 18 27.89 -6.92 13.41
C ALA A 18 27.78 -6.52 14.89
N PHE A 19 27.51 -7.47 15.78
CA PHE A 19 27.41 -7.25 17.22
C PHE A 19 28.76 -6.84 17.83
N GLU A 20 29.84 -7.54 17.50
CA GLU A 20 31.18 -7.19 18.00
C GLU A 20 31.59 -5.79 17.51
N LYS A 21 31.34 -5.48 16.24
CA LYS A 21 31.66 -4.16 15.69
C LYS A 21 30.80 -3.07 16.33
N ALA A 22 29.54 -3.35 16.66
CA ALA A 22 28.66 -2.41 17.36
C ALA A 22 29.20 -2.08 18.77
N LEU A 23 29.56 -3.10 19.55
CA LEU A 23 30.11 -2.93 20.88
C LEU A 23 31.41 -2.12 20.85
N HIS A 24 32.29 -2.39 19.87
CA HIS A 24 33.55 -1.65 19.70
C HIS A 24 33.28 -0.18 19.37
N LEU A 25 32.41 0.12 18.40
CA LEU A 25 32.06 1.50 18.00
C LEU A 25 31.39 2.29 19.13
N ALA A 26 30.55 1.64 19.92
CA ALA A 26 29.88 2.24 21.06
C ALA A 26 30.75 2.26 22.33
N ARG A 27 31.94 1.65 22.32
CA ARG A 27 32.83 1.47 23.48
C ARG A 27 32.14 0.80 24.67
N ILE A 28 31.23 -0.15 24.38
CA ILE A 28 30.48 -0.88 25.41
C ILE A 28 31.18 -2.22 25.67
N PRO A 29 31.64 -2.50 26.91
CA PRO A 29 32.15 -3.82 27.27
C PRO A 29 31.05 -4.88 27.11
N ARG A 30 31.41 -6.04 26.55
CA ARG A 30 30.45 -7.15 26.34
C ARG A 30 29.74 -7.56 27.63
N SER A 31 30.41 -7.47 28.77
CA SER A 31 29.85 -7.79 30.09
C SER A 31 28.72 -6.87 30.53
N LYS A 32 28.64 -5.65 30.02
CA LYS A 32 27.57 -4.68 30.30
C LYS A 32 26.34 -4.82 29.39
N ALA A 33 26.49 -5.44 28.23
CA ALA A 33 25.36 -5.69 27.34
C ALA A 33 24.48 -6.83 27.87
N ALA A 34 23.19 -6.57 28.04
CA ALA A 34 22.18 -7.58 28.37
C ALA A 34 21.68 -8.26 27.10
N HIS A 35 21.38 -7.45 26.06
CA HIS A 35 20.85 -7.97 24.78
C HIS A 35 21.43 -7.18 23.60
N LEU A 36 21.67 -7.90 22.50
CA LEU A 36 22.04 -7.36 21.20
C LEU A 36 21.05 -7.85 20.16
N GLY A 37 20.52 -6.95 19.37
CA GLY A 37 19.58 -7.31 18.32
C GLY A 37 19.77 -6.45 17.05
N VAL A 38 19.38 -6.98 15.92
CA VAL A 38 19.36 -6.22 14.68
C VAL A 38 18.16 -5.28 14.70
N ALA A 39 18.41 -3.96 14.76
CA ALA A 39 17.36 -2.95 14.67
C ALA A 39 17.06 -2.55 13.22
N ARG A 40 18.04 -2.72 12.31
CA ARG A 40 17.87 -2.50 10.88
C ARG A 40 18.95 -3.22 10.09
N LEU A 41 18.53 -3.81 8.97
CA LEU A 41 19.43 -4.38 7.96
C LEU A 41 19.05 -3.86 6.59
N SER A 42 20.03 -3.34 5.87
CA SER A 42 19.91 -2.90 4.47
C SER A 42 21.10 -3.36 3.65
N VAL A 43 20.98 -3.29 2.34
CA VAL A 43 22.09 -3.55 1.39
C VAL A 43 22.48 -2.25 0.71
N ASP A 44 23.77 -1.96 0.69
CA ASP A 44 24.35 -0.90 -0.13
C ASP A 44 25.04 -1.52 -1.34
N ALA A 45 24.39 -1.44 -2.51
CA ALA A 45 24.89 -1.95 -3.79
C ALA A 45 25.24 -0.82 -4.78
N ARG A 46 25.35 0.44 -4.32
CA ARG A 46 25.56 1.60 -5.21
C ARG A 46 26.97 1.69 -5.78
N HIS A 47 27.96 1.15 -5.07
CA HIS A 47 29.38 1.29 -5.44
C HIS A 47 30.13 -0.03 -5.17
N GLY A 48 30.61 -0.65 -6.23
CA GLY A 48 31.41 -1.88 -6.14
C GLY A 48 30.61 -3.09 -5.64
N GLN A 49 31.25 -3.96 -4.86
CA GLN A 49 30.57 -5.13 -4.31
C GLN A 49 29.52 -4.72 -3.26
N PRO A 50 28.33 -5.32 -3.28
CA PRO A 50 27.30 -5.05 -2.29
C PRO A 50 27.78 -5.32 -0.86
N LYS A 51 27.32 -4.47 0.09
CA LYS A 51 27.65 -4.58 1.51
C LYS A 51 26.37 -4.65 2.33
N LEU A 52 26.39 -5.44 3.38
CA LEU A 52 25.36 -5.41 4.42
C LEU A 52 25.59 -4.20 5.32
N VAL A 53 24.53 -3.45 5.60
CA VAL A 53 24.58 -2.27 6.47
C VAL A 53 23.61 -2.50 7.63
N TYR A 54 24.18 -2.74 8.81
CA TYR A 54 23.43 -2.98 10.02
C TYR A 54 23.27 -1.71 10.86
N THR A 55 22.14 -1.64 11.57
CA THR A 55 21.97 -0.90 12.80
C THR A 55 21.70 -1.90 13.91
N ILE A 56 22.51 -1.88 14.95
CA ILE A 56 22.40 -2.80 16.09
C ILE A 56 21.80 -2.06 17.28
N ALA A 57 20.78 -2.67 17.88
CA ALA A 57 20.23 -2.26 19.17
C ALA A 57 21.01 -2.94 20.30
N VAL A 58 21.49 -2.15 21.25
CA VAL A 58 22.18 -2.62 22.45
C VAL A 58 21.34 -2.22 23.66
N THR A 59 20.89 -3.20 24.42
CA THR A 59 20.27 -3.00 25.73
C THR A 59 21.30 -3.30 26.80
N LEU A 60 21.51 -2.37 27.75
CA LEU A 60 22.42 -2.57 28.85
C LEU A 60 21.75 -3.33 30.00
N LYS A 61 22.56 -3.96 30.86
CA LYS A 61 22.09 -4.57 32.11
C LYS A 61 21.55 -3.52 33.09
N ASP A 62 22.15 -2.34 33.08
CA ASP A 62 21.68 -1.15 33.77
C ASP A 62 21.30 -0.08 32.72
N GLU A 63 20.01 0.14 32.54
CA GLU A 63 19.50 1.12 31.59
C GLU A 63 19.87 2.57 31.96
N GLY A 64 20.13 2.83 33.24
CA GLY A 64 20.59 4.15 33.72
C GLY A 64 21.94 4.59 33.17
N GLU A 65 22.77 3.61 32.75
CA GLU A 65 24.09 3.91 32.17
C GLU A 65 24.04 4.27 30.67
N GLU A 66 22.89 4.13 29.99
CA GLU A 66 22.79 4.35 28.54
C GLU A 66 23.28 5.72 28.10
N SER A 67 23.01 6.77 28.92
CA SER A 67 23.43 8.13 28.65
C SER A 67 24.95 8.32 28.59
N ALA A 68 25.71 7.50 29.33
CA ALA A 68 27.18 7.57 29.34
C ALA A 68 27.80 7.15 27.99
N TYR A 69 27.07 6.40 27.17
CA TYR A 69 27.51 5.97 25.85
C TYR A 69 26.98 6.85 24.71
N ALA A 70 26.13 7.84 25.05
CA ALA A 70 25.64 8.82 24.08
C ALA A 70 26.84 9.60 23.50
N GLY A 71 26.95 9.62 22.15
CA GLY A 71 28.03 10.35 21.50
C GLY A 71 29.42 9.68 21.55
N ALA A 72 29.53 8.43 22.00
CA ALA A 72 30.79 7.69 21.93
C ALA A 72 31.37 7.62 20.51
N SER A 73 30.52 7.67 19.50
CA SER A 73 30.86 7.92 18.10
C SER A 73 29.65 8.54 17.37
N PRO A 74 29.84 9.16 16.18
CA PRO A 74 28.74 9.69 15.36
C PRO A 74 27.67 8.65 14.99
N CYS A 75 28.02 7.38 15.03
CA CYS A 75 27.12 6.26 14.73
C CYS A 75 26.24 5.85 15.92
N VAL A 76 26.46 6.38 17.13
CA VAL A 76 25.78 5.97 18.36
C VAL A 76 24.69 6.98 18.70
N ALA A 77 23.47 6.49 18.87
CA ALA A 77 22.31 7.30 19.28
C ALA A 77 21.50 6.55 20.36
N ILE A 78 20.86 7.29 21.23
CA ILE A 78 19.89 6.75 22.18
C ILE A 78 18.50 6.89 21.57
N ARG A 79 17.73 5.80 21.61
CA ARG A 79 16.31 5.80 21.26
C ARG A 79 15.50 5.68 22.55
N SER A 80 14.71 6.71 22.83
CA SER A 80 13.69 6.65 23.87
C SER A 80 12.58 5.68 23.47
N LYS A 81 12.01 4.98 24.42
CA LYS A 81 10.78 4.23 24.20
C LYS A 81 9.64 5.22 24.05
N THR A 82 8.93 5.19 22.94
CA THR A 82 7.75 6.03 22.76
C THR A 82 6.56 5.26 23.33
N ASP A 83 5.99 5.74 24.42
CA ASP A 83 4.75 5.18 24.95
C ASP A 83 3.58 5.71 24.15
N PHE A 84 2.87 4.80 23.50
CA PHE A 84 1.63 5.12 22.81
C PHE A 84 0.49 5.17 23.83
N SER A 85 0.21 6.35 24.36
CA SER A 85 -0.94 6.58 25.24
C SER A 85 -1.93 7.53 24.58
N VAL A 86 -3.21 7.27 24.77
CA VAL A 86 -4.29 8.14 24.31
C VAL A 86 -5.20 8.42 25.49
N GLN A 87 -5.47 9.71 25.75
CA GLN A 87 -6.40 10.12 26.79
C GLN A 87 -7.79 10.30 26.19
N ASN A 88 -8.81 9.76 26.86
CA ASN A 88 -10.19 9.90 26.45
C ASN A 88 -10.69 11.32 26.68
N GLY A 89 -11.44 11.85 25.73
CA GLY A 89 -12.16 13.10 25.85
C GLY A 89 -13.37 12.96 26.78
N THR A 90 -14.06 14.08 27.01
CA THR A 90 -15.18 14.17 27.94
C THR A 90 -16.53 14.38 27.28
N GLN A 91 -16.57 14.67 25.96
CA GLN A 91 -17.83 14.86 25.27
C GLN A 91 -18.56 13.51 25.13
N ARG A 92 -19.85 13.50 25.41
CA ARG A 92 -20.67 12.30 25.25
C ARG A 92 -20.81 11.97 23.75
N LEU A 93 -20.56 10.71 23.39
CA LEU A 93 -20.90 10.14 22.10
C LEU A 93 -22.19 9.32 22.25
N PRO A 94 -23.34 9.77 21.68
CA PRO A 94 -24.63 9.11 21.89
C PRO A 94 -24.67 7.68 21.38
N HIS A 95 -24.00 7.43 20.23
CA HIS A 95 -23.92 6.12 19.62
C HIS A 95 -22.47 5.71 19.40
N ARG A 96 -22.25 4.43 19.20
CA ARG A 96 -20.94 3.85 18.90
C ARG A 96 -20.36 4.46 17.62
N PRO A 97 -19.06 4.75 17.56
CA PRO A 97 -18.44 5.23 16.31
C PRO A 97 -18.55 4.19 15.21
N VAL A 98 -18.82 4.63 14.00
CA VAL A 98 -18.88 3.77 12.82
C VAL A 98 -17.61 3.93 12.00
N VAL A 99 -17.07 2.80 11.52
CA VAL A 99 -15.92 2.75 10.61
C VAL A 99 -16.38 2.13 9.29
N CYS A 100 -16.36 2.92 8.22
CA CYS A 100 -16.74 2.47 6.89
C CYS A 100 -15.52 2.10 6.05
N GLY A 101 -15.39 0.82 5.73
CA GLY A 101 -14.27 0.19 5.06
C GLY A 101 -13.31 -0.51 6.02
N LEU A 102 -12.97 -1.77 5.71
CA LEU A 102 -12.07 -2.62 6.50
C LEU A 102 -10.71 -2.84 5.80
N GLY A 103 -10.25 -1.84 5.03
CA GLY A 103 -8.88 -1.73 4.57
C GLY A 103 -7.93 -1.27 5.69
N PRO A 104 -6.63 -1.08 5.43
CA PRO A 104 -5.65 -0.76 6.48
C PRO A 104 -6.02 0.44 7.35
N ALA A 105 -6.60 1.50 6.77
CA ALA A 105 -7.03 2.68 7.53
C ALA A 105 -8.18 2.34 8.50
N GLY A 106 -9.24 1.71 8.01
CA GLY A 106 -10.39 1.34 8.85
C GLY A 106 -10.05 0.27 9.87
N LEU A 107 -9.23 -0.73 9.50
CA LEU A 107 -8.79 -1.80 10.39
C LEU A 107 -8.04 -1.23 11.61
N PHE A 108 -7.06 -0.33 11.39
CA PHE A 108 -6.30 0.27 12.49
C PHE A 108 -7.09 1.32 13.27
N ALA A 109 -8.00 2.05 12.63
CA ALA A 109 -8.93 2.92 13.34
C ALA A 109 -9.86 2.13 14.26
N ALA A 110 -10.47 1.05 13.74
CA ALA A 110 -11.35 0.19 14.51
C ALA A 110 -10.62 -0.52 15.67
N LEU A 111 -9.40 -1.02 15.42
CA LEU A 111 -8.58 -1.67 16.46
C LEU A 111 -8.29 -0.70 17.61
N LEU A 112 -7.85 0.53 17.31
CA LEU A 112 -7.55 1.50 18.36
C LEU A 112 -8.80 1.90 19.13
N LEU A 113 -9.92 2.15 18.45
CA LEU A 113 -11.21 2.43 19.09
C LEU A 113 -11.66 1.27 19.98
N ALA A 114 -11.53 0.02 19.53
CA ALA A 114 -11.88 -1.15 20.30
C ALA A 114 -11.00 -1.31 21.55
N ARG A 115 -9.66 -1.16 21.41
CA ARG A 115 -8.70 -1.20 22.53
C ARG A 115 -8.98 -0.13 23.59
N GLN A 116 -9.57 1.00 23.20
CA GLN A 116 -9.96 2.10 24.11
C GLN A 116 -11.44 2.00 24.60
N GLY A 117 -12.12 0.89 24.34
CA GLY A 117 -13.47 0.60 24.87
C GLY A 117 -14.63 1.22 24.09
N TYR A 118 -14.41 1.78 22.88
CA TYR A 118 -15.48 2.42 22.09
C TYR A 118 -16.37 1.42 21.36
N LYS A 119 -16.02 0.14 21.30
CA LYS A 119 -16.80 -0.93 20.65
C LYS A 119 -17.32 -0.53 19.26
N PRO A 120 -16.44 -0.19 18.28
CA PRO A 120 -16.85 0.38 17.01
C PRO A 120 -17.75 -0.58 16.21
N ILE A 121 -18.62 0.00 15.36
CA ILE A 121 -19.34 -0.73 14.32
C ILE A 121 -18.55 -0.57 13.03
N VAL A 122 -18.08 -1.67 12.45
CA VAL A 122 -17.30 -1.68 11.21
C VAL A 122 -18.17 -2.20 10.07
N LEU A 123 -18.20 -1.45 8.97
CA LEU A 123 -18.96 -1.78 7.77
C LEU A 123 -17.99 -2.05 6.63
N GLU A 124 -18.06 -3.24 6.04
CA GLU A 124 -17.28 -3.59 4.84
C GLU A 124 -18.24 -3.99 3.71
N ARG A 125 -18.05 -3.38 2.53
CA ARG A 125 -18.94 -3.65 1.39
C ARG A 125 -18.81 -5.06 0.85
N GLY A 126 -17.61 -5.63 0.91
CA GLY A 126 -17.35 -6.98 0.46
C GLY A 126 -17.43 -8.01 1.57
N PRO A 127 -17.20 -9.28 1.24
CA PRO A 127 -17.27 -10.39 2.18
C PRO A 127 -16.05 -10.48 3.09
N ALA A 128 -16.15 -11.36 4.09
CA ALA A 128 -15.03 -11.82 4.89
C ALA A 128 -13.96 -12.51 4.02
N LEU A 129 -12.74 -12.58 4.54
CA LEU A 129 -11.57 -12.94 3.75
C LEU A 129 -11.65 -14.30 3.06
N ASP A 130 -12.18 -15.33 3.73
CA ASP A 130 -12.30 -16.68 3.15
C ASP A 130 -13.25 -16.72 1.93
N GLU A 131 -14.36 -15.98 1.99
CA GLU A 131 -15.29 -15.83 0.87
C GLU A 131 -14.71 -14.93 -0.22
N ARG A 132 -14.01 -13.88 0.18
CA ARG A 132 -13.33 -12.98 -0.75
C ARG A 132 -12.26 -13.70 -1.57
N VAL A 133 -11.45 -14.56 -0.96
CA VAL A 133 -10.45 -15.38 -1.66
C VAL A 133 -11.12 -16.24 -2.74
N LYS A 134 -12.24 -16.92 -2.39
CA LYS A 134 -13.01 -17.72 -3.35
C LYS A 134 -13.55 -16.89 -4.50
N ALA A 135 -14.05 -15.68 -4.24
CA ALA A 135 -14.54 -14.78 -5.27
C ALA A 135 -13.43 -14.32 -6.22
N VAL A 136 -12.24 -14.00 -5.69
CA VAL A 136 -11.06 -13.63 -6.49
C VAL A 136 -10.58 -14.81 -7.33
N GLU A 137 -10.50 -16.02 -6.77
CA GLU A 137 -10.12 -17.24 -7.50
C GLU A 137 -11.15 -17.60 -8.57
N HIS A 138 -12.44 -17.45 -8.28
CA HIS A 138 -13.51 -17.64 -9.24
C HIS A 138 -13.40 -16.65 -10.41
N PHE A 139 -13.21 -15.37 -10.12
CA PHE A 139 -12.99 -14.35 -11.15
C PHE A 139 -11.75 -14.66 -12.00
N SER A 140 -10.64 -15.04 -11.37
CA SER A 140 -9.42 -15.43 -12.06
C SER A 140 -9.64 -16.64 -13.00
N ALA A 141 -10.44 -17.62 -12.59
CA ALA A 141 -10.72 -18.83 -13.38
C ALA A 141 -11.75 -18.59 -14.50
N THR A 142 -12.84 -17.85 -14.23
CA THR A 142 -14.00 -17.75 -15.13
C THR A 142 -14.14 -16.42 -15.84
N GLY A 143 -13.66 -15.31 -15.24
CA GLY A 143 -13.93 -13.95 -15.68
C GLY A 143 -15.30 -13.43 -15.23
N GLU A 144 -15.97 -14.09 -14.28
CA GLU A 144 -17.21 -13.60 -13.67
C GLU A 144 -16.84 -12.70 -12.49
N LEU A 145 -17.00 -11.39 -12.68
CA LEU A 145 -16.66 -10.38 -11.67
C LEU A 145 -17.81 -10.16 -10.68
N ASP A 146 -17.50 -10.25 -9.38
CA ASP A 146 -18.35 -9.66 -8.35
C ASP A 146 -17.87 -8.23 -8.05
N PRO A 147 -18.67 -7.19 -8.33
CA PRO A 147 -18.28 -5.79 -8.08
C PRO A 147 -18.02 -5.47 -6.59
N ASN A 148 -18.51 -6.29 -5.66
CA ASN A 148 -18.32 -6.10 -4.23
C ASN A 148 -17.30 -7.06 -3.61
N ALA A 149 -16.90 -8.14 -4.31
CA ALA A 149 -15.95 -9.15 -3.83
C ALA A 149 -14.82 -9.37 -4.83
N ASN A 150 -13.75 -8.62 -4.73
CA ASN A 150 -12.64 -8.62 -5.69
C ASN A 150 -11.31 -8.15 -5.04
N ILE A 151 -10.28 -7.88 -5.84
CA ILE A 151 -8.99 -7.39 -5.33
C ILE A 151 -9.09 -6.01 -4.66
N GLN A 152 -10.10 -5.20 -4.98
CA GLN A 152 -10.27 -3.87 -4.39
C GLN A 152 -11.13 -3.86 -3.13
N PHE A 153 -12.17 -4.70 -3.06
CA PHE A 153 -13.18 -4.69 -2.03
C PHE A 153 -13.26 -6.02 -1.27
N GLY A 154 -13.59 -5.92 0.01
CA GLY A 154 -13.64 -6.99 0.99
C GLY A 154 -12.62 -6.83 2.11
N GLU A 155 -12.67 -7.71 3.11
CA GLU A 155 -11.83 -7.66 4.31
C GLU A 155 -10.34 -7.43 3.96
N GLY A 156 -9.74 -6.42 4.60
CA GLY A 156 -8.34 -6.02 4.41
C GLY A 156 -8.09 -5.06 3.23
N GLY A 157 -9.12 -4.77 2.40
CA GLY A 157 -9.02 -3.85 1.27
C GLY A 157 -8.03 -4.31 0.18
N ALA A 158 -7.64 -3.41 -0.72
CA ALA A 158 -6.73 -3.72 -1.84
C ALA A 158 -5.35 -4.23 -1.40
N GLY A 159 -4.89 -3.86 -0.20
CA GLY A 159 -3.61 -4.30 0.35
C GLY A 159 -3.48 -5.81 0.54
N THR A 160 -4.59 -6.52 0.75
CA THR A 160 -4.62 -7.98 0.99
C THR A 160 -4.05 -8.79 -0.18
N PHE A 161 -4.30 -8.35 -1.41
CA PHE A 161 -3.81 -8.99 -2.64
C PHE A 161 -2.69 -8.18 -3.29
N SER A 162 -1.68 -7.82 -2.49
CA SER A 162 -0.49 -7.08 -2.91
C SER A 162 0.77 -7.76 -2.41
N ASP A 163 1.94 -7.17 -2.66
CA ASP A 163 3.21 -7.61 -2.05
C ASP A 163 3.25 -7.41 -0.51
N GLY A 164 2.29 -6.68 0.05
CA GLY A 164 2.26 -6.42 1.49
C GLY A 164 3.41 -5.53 1.97
N LYS A 165 3.88 -4.58 1.15
CA LYS A 165 4.94 -3.64 1.52
C LYS A 165 4.53 -2.76 2.68
N LEU A 166 5.40 -2.69 3.69
CA LEU A 166 5.27 -1.80 4.84
C LEU A 166 6.19 -0.57 4.74
N THR A 167 6.83 -0.38 3.59
CA THR A 167 7.67 0.80 3.36
C THR A 167 6.82 2.06 3.22
N THR A 168 7.25 3.13 3.87
CA THR A 168 6.60 4.43 3.81
C THR A 168 7.65 5.54 3.84
N ARG A 169 7.27 6.74 3.37
CA ARG A 169 8.09 7.96 3.47
C ARG A 169 7.64 8.88 4.60
N ILE A 170 6.57 8.51 5.32
CA ILE A 170 6.13 9.29 6.47
C ILE A 170 7.07 9.01 7.65
N GLY A 171 7.59 10.07 8.27
CA GLY A 171 8.43 9.99 9.48
C GLY A 171 7.59 10.00 10.77
N ASP A 172 6.55 9.16 10.85
CA ASP A 172 5.62 9.14 11.98
C ASP A 172 5.98 8.03 12.98
N GLU A 173 5.92 8.35 14.26
CA GLU A 173 6.17 7.40 15.37
C GLU A 173 5.14 6.25 15.37
N LEU A 174 3.92 6.50 14.88
CA LEU A 174 2.85 5.49 14.77
C LEU A 174 3.21 4.35 13.82
N CYS A 175 4.20 4.50 12.93
CA CYS A 175 4.72 3.41 12.13
C CYS A 175 5.26 2.27 12.99
N GLY A 176 5.88 2.60 14.13
CA GLY A 176 6.34 1.60 15.11
C GLY A 176 5.18 0.81 15.71
N PHE A 177 4.10 1.49 16.08
CA PHE A 177 2.89 0.85 16.60
C PHE A 177 2.24 -0.07 15.56
N VAL A 178 2.12 0.37 14.30
CA VAL A 178 1.60 -0.47 13.21
C VAL A 178 2.44 -1.75 13.04
N THR A 179 3.77 -1.62 13.04
CA THR A 179 4.68 -2.77 12.92
C THR A 179 4.52 -3.73 14.11
N GLU A 180 4.41 -3.21 15.32
CA GLU A 180 4.20 -4.00 16.53
C GLU A 180 2.87 -4.77 16.49
N VAL A 181 1.77 -4.14 16.07
CA VAL A 181 0.48 -4.79 15.88
C VAL A 181 0.59 -5.92 14.85
N PHE A 182 1.24 -5.70 13.71
CA PHE A 182 1.44 -6.77 12.74
C PHE A 182 2.21 -7.97 13.32
N LEU A 183 3.27 -7.71 14.11
CA LEU A 183 4.04 -8.76 14.79
C LEU A 183 3.19 -9.53 15.81
N GLN A 184 2.39 -8.82 16.62
CA GLN A 184 1.47 -9.42 17.60
C GLN A 184 0.45 -10.35 16.93
N HIS A 185 0.09 -10.07 15.67
CA HIS A 185 -0.89 -10.83 14.89
C HIS A 185 -0.28 -11.83 13.90
N GLY A 186 1.01 -12.17 14.07
CA GLY A 186 1.65 -13.26 13.34
C GLY A 186 2.35 -12.87 12.05
N ALA A 187 2.63 -11.60 11.82
CA ALA A 187 3.52 -11.20 10.73
C ALA A 187 4.95 -11.69 10.96
N PRO A 188 5.73 -11.94 9.89
CA PRO A 188 7.11 -12.38 10.01
C PRO A 188 7.97 -11.45 10.86
N ALA A 189 8.76 -12.00 11.79
CA ALA A 189 9.59 -11.20 12.71
C ALA A 189 10.53 -10.22 12.01
N GLU A 190 10.95 -10.56 10.80
CA GLU A 190 11.86 -9.75 9.99
C GLU A 190 11.33 -8.38 9.55
N ILE A 191 10.00 -8.16 9.60
CA ILE A 191 9.44 -6.83 9.31
C ILE A 191 9.89 -5.78 10.33
N ALA A 192 10.31 -6.19 11.52
CA ALA A 192 10.82 -5.30 12.55
C ALA A 192 12.16 -4.64 12.19
N TRP A 193 12.97 -5.30 11.35
CA TRP A 193 14.35 -4.88 11.11
C TRP A 193 14.79 -4.82 9.64
N LYS A 194 14.10 -5.44 8.71
CA LYS A 194 14.41 -5.28 7.29
C LYS A 194 14.12 -3.85 6.82
N GLN A 195 15.03 -3.26 6.04
CA GLN A 195 14.90 -1.90 5.49
C GLN A 195 13.66 -1.72 4.62
N LYS A 196 13.31 -2.73 3.85
CA LYS A 196 12.16 -2.78 2.97
C LYS A 196 11.27 -3.96 3.39
N PRO A 197 10.56 -3.81 4.54
CA PRO A 197 9.73 -4.88 5.07
C PRO A 197 8.52 -5.13 4.18
N HIS A 198 8.19 -6.40 4.00
CA HIS A 198 6.97 -6.86 3.34
C HIS A 198 6.43 -8.08 4.06
N VAL A 199 5.13 -8.31 3.96
CA VAL A 199 4.48 -9.47 4.58
C VAL A 199 4.20 -10.56 3.56
N GLY A 200 3.88 -10.20 2.33
CA GLY A 200 3.39 -11.12 1.29
C GLY A 200 1.88 -11.34 1.38
N THR A 201 1.25 -11.54 0.23
CA THR A 201 -0.22 -11.71 0.15
C THR A 201 -0.72 -12.92 0.93
N ASP A 202 0.06 -13.99 0.99
CA ASP A 202 -0.24 -15.24 1.69
C ASP A 202 -0.30 -15.07 3.22
N LEU A 203 0.71 -14.45 3.81
CA LEU A 203 0.80 -14.27 5.27
C LEU A 203 -0.08 -13.11 5.76
N LEU A 204 -0.23 -12.06 4.96
CA LEU A 204 -1.00 -10.87 5.34
C LEU A 204 -2.48 -11.20 5.62
N ARG A 205 -3.04 -12.19 4.94
CA ARG A 205 -4.41 -12.68 5.15
C ARG A 205 -4.62 -13.12 6.61
N GLY A 206 -3.73 -13.93 7.16
CA GLY A 206 -3.78 -14.38 8.55
C GLY A 206 -3.69 -13.23 9.56
N VAL A 207 -2.81 -12.27 9.29
CA VAL A 207 -2.64 -11.07 10.13
C VAL A 207 -3.91 -10.22 10.17
N ILE A 208 -4.52 -9.94 9.02
CA ILE A 208 -5.76 -9.15 8.92
C ILE A 208 -6.90 -9.82 9.70
N THR A 209 -7.12 -11.11 9.47
CA THR A 209 -8.16 -11.89 10.17
C THR A 209 -7.93 -11.90 11.68
N SER A 210 -6.68 -12.01 12.12
CA SER A 210 -6.32 -11.99 13.55
C SER A 210 -6.64 -10.63 14.19
N ILE A 211 -6.33 -9.51 13.51
CA ILE A 211 -6.66 -8.15 13.98
C ILE A 211 -8.19 -7.97 14.07
N ARG A 212 -8.95 -8.41 13.07
CA ARG A 212 -10.41 -8.34 13.10
C ARG A 212 -10.98 -9.10 14.29
N ARG A 213 -10.49 -10.32 14.55
CA ARG A 213 -10.94 -11.11 15.71
C ARG A 213 -10.66 -10.42 17.05
N GLU A 214 -9.57 -9.67 17.17
CA GLU A 214 -9.31 -8.85 18.35
C GLU A 214 -10.36 -7.73 18.50
N ILE A 215 -10.69 -7.03 17.40
CA ILE A 215 -11.75 -6.00 17.40
C ILE A 215 -13.06 -6.59 17.90
N GLU A 216 -13.48 -7.75 17.39
CA GLU A 216 -14.70 -8.44 17.79
C GLU A 216 -14.64 -8.90 19.26
N ALA A 217 -13.52 -9.44 19.72
CA ALA A 217 -13.31 -9.87 21.10
C ALA A 217 -13.39 -8.70 22.10
N LEU A 218 -13.03 -7.48 21.67
CA LEU A 218 -13.12 -6.24 22.45
C LEU A 218 -14.53 -5.58 22.36
N GLY A 219 -15.51 -6.28 21.77
CA GLY A 219 -16.90 -5.83 21.67
C GLY A 219 -17.22 -4.95 20.46
N GLY A 220 -16.30 -4.85 19.50
CA GLY A 220 -16.59 -4.30 18.18
C GLY A 220 -17.49 -5.24 17.36
N GLU A 221 -18.22 -4.70 16.41
CA GLU A 221 -19.05 -5.46 15.47
C GLU A 221 -18.55 -5.26 14.05
N VAL A 222 -18.48 -6.32 13.24
CA VAL A 222 -18.10 -6.23 11.84
C VAL A 222 -19.22 -6.74 10.94
N HIS A 223 -19.76 -5.86 10.10
CA HIS A 223 -20.82 -6.14 9.14
C HIS A 223 -20.23 -6.22 7.75
N PHE A 224 -20.10 -7.42 7.23
CA PHE A 224 -19.70 -7.67 5.85
C PHE A 224 -20.87 -7.51 4.88
N ASN A 225 -20.59 -7.42 3.58
CA ASN A 225 -21.59 -7.22 2.51
C ASN A 225 -22.48 -5.99 2.77
N THR A 226 -21.90 -4.97 3.44
CA THR A 226 -22.62 -3.79 3.91
C THR A 226 -21.94 -2.53 3.36
N ALA A 227 -22.44 -2.03 2.24
CA ALA A 227 -21.93 -0.82 1.57
C ALA A 227 -22.64 0.43 2.08
N LEU A 228 -21.89 1.52 2.26
CA LEU A 228 -22.43 2.86 2.53
C LEU A 228 -23.15 3.39 1.29
N THR A 229 -24.42 3.77 1.42
CA THR A 229 -25.27 4.27 0.32
C THR A 229 -25.75 5.71 0.52
N GLY A 230 -25.57 6.28 1.71
CA GLY A 230 -25.97 7.64 2.01
C GLY A 230 -25.75 8.01 3.47
N PHE A 231 -26.10 9.25 3.81
CA PHE A 231 -26.05 9.73 5.19
C PHE A 231 -27.20 10.68 5.49
N GLU A 232 -27.54 10.80 6.76
CA GLU A 232 -28.47 11.76 7.30
C GLU A 232 -27.70 12.83 8.07
N GLN A 233 -28.13 14.08 7.90
CA GLN A 233 -27.54 15.21 8.60
C GLN A 233 -28.61 16.16 9.14
N LYS A 234 -28.28 16.82 10.26
CA LYS A 234 -29.08 17.90 10.82
C LYS A 234 -28.17 19.06 11.23
N ASN A 235 -28.45 20.25 10.72
CA ASN A 235 -27.66 21.46 10.99
C ASN A 235 -26.14 21.29 10.71
N GLY A 236 -25.78 20.66 9.58
CA GLY A 236 -24.39 20.45 9.19
C GLY A 236 -23.64 19.39 10.03
N ARG A 237 -24.35 18.59 10.79
CA ARG A 237 -23.81 17.49 11.61
C ARG A 237 -24.43 16.17 11.19
N LEU A 238 -23.57 15.14 11.07
CA LEU A 238 -23.98 13.76 10.82
C LEU A 238 -24.86 13.24 11.97
N THR A 239 -25.95 12.58 11.65
CA THR A 239 -26.89 11.96 12.61
C THR A 239 -27.14 10.49 12.31
N GLY A 240 -26.86 10.05 11.08
CA GLY A 240 -27.04 8.65 10.70
C GLY A 240 -26.46 8.37 9.33
N ILE A 241 -26.35 7.10 9.01
CA ILE A 241 -25.90 6.60 7.70
C ILE A 241 -26.86 5.56 7.16
N PHE A 242 -26.98 5.51 5.85
CA PHE A 242 -27.73 4.51 5.10
C PHE A 242 -26.75 3.52 4.48
N THR A 243 -27.09 2.26 4.50
CA THR A 243 -26.27 1.17 3.96
C THR A 243 -27.14 0.14 3.25
N THR A 244 -26.52 -0.76 2.49
CA THR A 244 -27.23 -1.92 1.92
C THR A 244 -27.79 -2.87 2.97
N GLY A 245 -27.26 -2.83 4.21
CA GLY A 245 -27.69 -3.66 5.34
C GLY A 245 -28.65 -2.95 6.32
N GLY A 246 -29.07 -1.71 6.03
CA GLY A 246 -29.96 -0.92 6.90
C GLY A 246 -29.41 0.44 7.29
N THR A 247 -30.01 1.05 8.30
CA THR A 247 -29.66 2.39 8.80
C THR A 247 -28.99 2.29 10.16
N PHE A 248 -27.92 3.05 10.36
CA PHE A 248 -27.20 3.15 11.63
C PHE A 248 -27.21 4.60 12.13
N PRO A 249 -27.64 4.87 13.38
CA PRO A 249 -27.43 6.18 13.99
C PRO A 249 -25.92 6.40 14.16
N CYS A 250 -25.42 7.58 13.80
CA CYS A 250 -24.00 7.81 13.73
C CYS A 250 -23.68 9.31 13.83
N GLU A 251 -22.91 9.72 14.82
CA GLU A 251 -22.38 11.07 14.97
C GLU A 251 -20.86 11.12 14.75
N ALA A 252 -20.20 9.96 14.63
CA ALA A 252 -18.77 9.84 14.35
C ALA A 252 -18.52 8.72 13.33
N LEU A 253 -18.31 9.10 12.08
CA LEU A 253 -18.06 8.18 10.96
C LEU A 253 -16.61 8.29 10.49
N VAL A 254 -15.82 7.24 10.64
CA VAL A 254 -14.52 7.10 9.98
C VAL A 254 -14.76 6.65 8.53
N PHE A 255 -14.50 7.54 7.58
CA PHE A 255 -14.73 7.30 6.15
C PHE A 255 -13.46 6.76 5.49
N ALA A 256 -13.30 5.42 5.43
CA ALA A 256 -12.10 4.72 4.99
C ALA A 256 -12.34 3.75 3.81
N VAL A 257 -13.19 4.15 2.85
CA VAL A 257 -13.76 3.32 1.77
C VAL A 257 -12.76 2.85 0.70
N GLY A 258 -11.51 3.33 0.70
CA GLY A 258 -10.50 3.01 -0.31
C GLY A 258 -10.67 3.80 -1.61
N HIS A 259 -9.63 3.77 -2.47
CA HIS A 259 -9.56 4.61 -3.68
C HIS A 259 -10.49 4.17 -4.82
N SER A 260 -11.02 2.96 -4.78
CA SER A 260 -11.85 2.37 -5.85
C SER A 260 -13.37 2.54 -5.64
N ALA A 261 -13.81 3.14 -4.51
CA ALA A 261 -15.22 3.33 -4.17
C ALA A 261 -15.85 4.53 -4.93
N ARG A 262 -15.81 4.47 -6.26
CA ARG A 262 -16.24 5.57 -7.15
C ARG A 262 -17.74 5.86 -7.06
N ASP A 263 -18.56 4.86 -6.81
CA ASP A 263 -19.99 4.98 -6.50
C ASP A 263 -20.21 5.79 -5.23
N THR A 264 -19.46 5.49 -4.17
CA THR A 264 -19.52 6.23 -2.90
C THR A 264 -19.05 7.68 -3.07
N PHE A 265 -18.00 7.93 -3.88
CA PHE A 265 -17.61 9.31 -4.21
C PHE A 265 -18.72 10.05 -5.00
N GLY A 266 -19.37 9.36 -5.93
CA GLY A 266 -20.55 9.89 -6.64
C GLY A 266 -21.67 10.27 -5.67
N MET A 267 -22.01 9.36 -4.75
CA MET A 267 -23.03 9.59 -3.71
C MET A 267 -22.71 10.81 -2.85
N LEU A 268 -21.45 10.98 -2.40
CA LEU A 268 -21.06 12.16 -1.62
C LEU A 268 -21.24 13.46 -2.41
N MET A 269 -20.80 13.48 -3.68
CA MET A 269 -20.97 14.66 -4.55
C MET A 269 -22.44 14.96 -4.85
N ASP A 270 -23.27 13.94 -5.05
CA ASP A 270 -24.72 14.08 -5.29
C ASP A 270 -25.45 14.55 -4.03
N SER A 271 -24.90 14.25 -2.84
CA SER A 271 -25.39 14.75 -1.55
C SER A 271 -24.91 16.17 -1.23
N GLY A 272 -24.20 16.83 -2.15
CA GLY A 272 -23.74 18.21 -2.02
C GLY A 272 -22.37 18.39 -1.36
N LEU A 273 -21.64 17.32 -1.03
CA LEU A 273 -20.27 17.44 -0.54
C LEU A 273 -19.31 17.73 -1.71
N VAL A 274 -18.41 18.67 -1.51
CA VAL A 274 -17.38 19.05 -2.49
C VAL A 274 -16.15 18.17 -2.29
N LEU A 275 -15.79 17.40 -3.30
CA LEU A 275 -14.53 16.69 -3.39
C LEU A 275 -13.57 17.50 -4.26
N GLU A 276 -12.30 17.52 -3.88
CA GLU A 276 -11.22 18.12 -4.68
C GLU A 276 -10.64 17.07 -5.63
N CYS A 277 -10.27 17.48 -6.85
CA CYS A 277 -9.50 16.65 -7.75
C CYS A 277 -8.07 16.47 -7.20
N LYS A 278 -7.60 15.22 -7.10
CA LYS A 278 -6.28 14.89 -6.59
C LYS A 278 -5.42 14.30 -7.70
N PRO A 279 -4.13 14.67 -7.82
CA PRO A 279 -3.22 14.03 -8.77
C PRO A 279 -3.13 12.51 -8.54
N PHE A 280 -3.09 11.77 -9.65
CA PHE A 280 -2.85 10.33 -9.69
C PHE A 280 -1.97 9.99 -10.91
N SER A 281 -1.83 8.73 -11.26
CA SER A 281 -1.03 8.35 -12.42
C SER A 281 -1.65 7.17 -13.14
N VAL A 282 -1.37 7.07 -14.43
CA VAL A 282 -1.88 6.01 -15.30
C VAL A 282 -0.75 5.44 -16.16
N GLY A 283 -0.85 4.17 -16.53
CA GLY A 283 0.13 3.52 -17.38
C GLY A 283 -0.04 2.03 -17.45
N PHE A 284 1.05 1.28 -17.44
CA PHE A 284 1.07 -0.15 -17.71
C PHE A 284 1.87 -0.90 -16.65
N ARG A 285 1.63 -2.19 -16.51
CA ARG A 285 2.41 -3.09 -15.66
C ARG A 285 3.52 -3.72 -16.51
N ALA A 286 4.79 -3.40 -16.19
CA ALA A 286 5.96 -3.97 -16.85
C ALA A 286 6.40 -5.25 -16.17
N GLU A 287 6.69 -6.31 -16.95
CA GLU A 287 7.26 -7.58 -16.49
C GLU A 287 8.63 -7.84 -17.10
N HIS A 288 9.54 -8.30 -16.24
CA HIS A 288 10.91 -8.69 -16.57
C HIS A 288 11.25 -9.99 -15.86
N LEU A 289 12.27 -10.73 -16.30
CA LEU A 289 12.83 -11.80 -15.48
C LEU A 289 13.45 -11.21 -14.21
N GLN A 290 13.07 -11.75 -13.04
CA GLN A 290 13.64 -11.32 -11.75
C GLN A 290 15.17 -11.46 -11.74
N SER A 291 15.69 -12.53 -12.34
CA SER A 291 17.13 -12.77 -12.43
C SER A 291 17.89 -11.72 -13.23
N GLU A 292 17.30 -11.16 -14.30
CA GLU A 292 17.94 -10.10 -15.10
C GLU A 292 17.94 -8.76 -14.33
N ILE A 293 16.88 -8.47 -13.61
CA ILE A 293 16.82 -7.31 -12.70
C ILE A 293 17.90 -7.44 -11.61
N GLU A 294 18.05 -8.62 -11.00
CA GLU A 294 19.07 -8.86 -9.98
C GLU A 294 20.50 -8.74 -10.54
N LYS A 295 20.75 -9.23 -11.76
CA LYS A 295 22.06 -9.05 -12.44
C LYS A 295 22.36 -7.57 -12.66
N SER A 296 21.38 -6.77 -13.07
CA SER A 296 21.58 -5.35 -13.27
C SER A 296 21.83 -4.59 -11.96
N LEU A 297 21.22 -5.02 -10.84
CA LEU A 297 21.35 -4.35 -9.55
C LEU A 297 22.56 -4.82 -8.73
N TYR A 298 22.90 -6.10 -8.79
CA TYR A 298 23.91 -6.74 -7.93
C TYR A 298 25.14 -7.25 -8.69
N HIS A 299 25.12 -7.18 -10.02
CA HIS A 299 26.21 -7.60 -10.91
C HIS A 299 26.65 -9.04 -10.62
N GLU A 300 27.91 -9.29 -10.38
CA GLU A 300 28.48 -10.60 -10.08
C GLU A 300 27.97 -11.21 -8.76
N ALA A 301 27.46 -10.38 -7.86
CA ALA A 301 26.89 -10.83 -6.59
C ALA A 301 25.43 -11.31 -6.71
N ALA A 302 24.80 -11.20 -7.88
CA ALA A 302 23.43 -11.67 -8.09
C ALA A 302 23.29 -13.15 -7.70
N GLY A 303 22.20 -13.46 -6.97
CA GLY A 303 21.98 -14.81 -6.44
C GLY A 303 22.70 -15.15 -5.13
N HIS A 304 23.49 -14.22 -4.56
CA HIS A 304 24.10 -14.45 -3.25
C HIS A 304 23.02 -14.52 -2.15
N PRO A 305 23.03 -15.54 -1.27
CA PRO A 305 21.95 -15.81 -0.31
C PRO A 305 21.75 -14.71 0.74
N ALA A 306 22.75 -13.89 1.00
CA ALA A 306 22.62 -12.74 1.91
C ALA A 306 21.97 -11.50 1.26
N LEU A 307 21.74 -11.51 -0.05
CA LEU A 307 21.07 -10.42 -0.75
C LEU A 307 19.55 -10.64 -0.76
N PRO A 308 18.74 -9.59 -0.54
CA PRO A 308 17.32 -9.67 -0.76
C PRO A 308 17.02 -9.77 -2.26
N ARG A 309 15.80 -10.17 -2.61
CA ARG A 309 15.32 -10.06 -3.97
C ARG A 309 15.50 -8.64 -4.49
N GLY A 310 16.02 -8.52 -5.69
CA GLY A 310 16.26 -7.23 -6.33
C GLY A 310 14.98 -6.46 -6.55
N GLU A 311 14.91 -5.24 -6.01
CA GLU A 311 13.79 -4.33 -6.24
C GLU A 311 14.28 -2.93 -6.58
N TYR A 312 13.56 -2.27 -7.46
CA TYR A 312 13.91 -0.94 -7.95
C TYR A 312 12.79 0.07 -7.77
N GLN A 313 13.18 1.33 -7.74
CA GLN A 313 12.27 2.46 -7.84
C GLN A 313 12.89 3.47 -8.80
N LEU A 314 12.25 3.69 -9.93
CA LEU A 314 12.73 4.57 -11.00
C LEU A 314 11.79 5.76 -11.13
N SER A 315 12.36 6.90 -11.49
CA SER A 315 11.60 8.10 -11.85
C SER A 315 12.36 8.90 -12.90
N GLN A 316 11.62 9.57 -13.77
CA GLN A 316 12.17 10.45 -14.81
C GLN A 316 11.19 11.59 -15.08
N HIS A 317 11.68 12.83 -14.99
CA HIS A 317 10.92 13.98 -15.45
C HIS A 317 11.01 14.08 -16.98
N VAL A 318 9.86 14.30 -17.61
CA VAL A 318 9.71 14.49 -19.06
C VAL A 318 8.77 15.69 -19.24
N GLY A 319 9.33 16.86 -19.57
CA GLY A 319 8.59 18.11 -19.50
C GLY A 319 8.07 18.37 -18.09
N ASP A 320 6.81 18.73 -17.97
CA ASP A 320 6.13 19.00 -16.69
C ASP A 320 5.58 17.73 -16.01
N ARG A 321 5.72 16.57 -16.63
CA ARG A 321 5.23 15.30 -16.10
C ARG A 321 6.33 14.43 -15.52
N CYS A 322 5.98 13.55 -14.61
CA CYS A 322 6.88 12.55 -14.07
C CYS A 322 6.43 11.15 -14.51
N VAL A 323 7.36 10.40 -15.10
CA VAL A 323 7.22 8.95 -15.30
C VAL A 323 7.91 8.25 -14.15
N TYR A 324 7.25 7.31 -13.48
CA TYR A 324 7.86 6.59 -12.37
C TYR A 324 7.37 5.16 -12.27
N THR A 325 8.15 4.32 -11.60
CA THR A 325 7.72 2.96 -11.27
C THR A 325 7.00 2.96 -9.92
N PHE A 326 5.88 2.24 -9.87
CA PHE A 326 5.04 2.14 -8.68
C PHE A 326 4.79 0.67 -8.34
N CYS A 327 4.68 0.37 -7.05
CA CYS A 327 4.36 -0.97 -6.55
C CYS A 327 5.12 -2.11 -7.27
N MET A 328 6.46 -2.00 -7.35
CA MET A 328 7.30 -3.08 -7.90
C MET A 328 7.21 -4.31 -7.00
N CYS A 329 6.90 -5.45 -7.59
CA CYS A 329 6.70 -6.74 -6.93
C CYS A 329 7.78 -7.73 -7.39
N PRO A 330 8.86 -7.94 -6.59
CA PRO A 330 9.89 -8.91 -6.90
C PRO A 330 9.33 -10.33 -6.85
N GLY A 331 9.74 -11.19 -7.78
CA GLY A 331 9.28 -12.57 -7.82
C GLY A 331 7.75 -12.69 -7.75
N GLY A 332 7.04 -11.75 -8.36
CA GLY A 332 5.60 -11.60 -8.26
C GLY A 332 4.88 -11.82 -9.58
N GLN A 333 3.60 -11.56 -9.57
CA GLN A 333 2.72 -11.70 -10.72
C GLN A 333 1.82 -10.48 -10.91
N VAL A 334 1.42 -10.26 -12.15
CA VAL A 334 0.40 -9.27 -12.52
C VAL A 334 -0.97 -9.91 -12.30
N VAL A 335 -1.91 -9.18 -11.71
CA VAL A 335 -3.23 -9.68 -11.35
C VAL A 335 -4.35 -8.82 -11.94
N ALA A 336 -5.48 -9.45 -12.23
CA ALA A 336 -6.69 -8.79 -12.70
C ALA A 336 -7.39 -8.10 -11.52
N SER A 337 -7.36 -6.76 -11.50
CA SER A 337 -7.78 -5.93 -10.38
C SER A 337 -9.04 -5.10 -10.67
N ALA A 338 -9.87 -5.56 -11.61
CA ALA A 338 -11.16 -4.95 -11.93
C ALA A 338 -12.10 -4.96 -10.72
N SER A 339 -12.93 -3.93 -10.59
CA SER A 339 -14.03 -3.85 -9.62
C SER A 339 -15.31 -3.24 -10.22
N GLU A 340 -15.28 -2.92 -11.50
CA GLU A 340 -16.43 -2.48 -12.30
C GLU A 340 -16.55 -3.38 -13.53
N GLU A 341 -17.76 -3.71 -13.94
CA GLU A 341 -18.00 -4.57 -15.09
C GLU A 341 -17.47 -3.97 -16.40
N ASN A 342 -16.92 -4.81 -17.26
CA ASN A 342 -16.36 -4.41 -18.56
C ASN A 342 -15.20 -3.40 -18.47
N HIS A 343 -14.42 -3.44 -17.38
CA HIS A 343 -13.24 -2.62 -17.17
C HIS A 343 -12.03 -3.53 -16.87
N VAL A 344 -10.90 -3.30 -17.52
CA VAL A 344 -9.64 -3.99 -17.21
C VAL A 344 -8.74 -3.08 -16.41
N VAL A 345 -8.30 -3.58 -15.27
CA VAL A 345 -7.31 -2.93 -14.40
C VAL A 345 -6.28 -3.96 -14.01
N THR A 346 -5.00 -3.60 -14.13
CA THR A 346 -3.89 -4.42 -13.66
C THR A 346 -3.39 -3.94 -12.30
N ASN A 347 -2.88 -4.86 -11.50
CA ASN A 347 -2.09 -4.59 -10.30
C ASN A 347 -1.02 -5.68 -10.18
N GLY A 348 -0.17 -5.63 -9.16
CA GLY A 348 0.83 -6.64 -8.90
C GLY A 348 0.75 -7.17 -7.49
N MET A 349 1.08 -8.45 -7.31
CA MET A 349 1.24 -9.06 -5.99
C MET A 349 2.46 -9.96 -5.95
N SER A 350 2.94 -10.26 -4.73
CA SER A 350 3.95 -11.29 -4.47
C SER A 350 3.58 -12.07 -3.23
N TYR A 351 3.97 -13.34 -3.21
CA TYR A 351 4.01 -14.12 -1.98
C TYR A 351 5.18 -13.67 -1.08
N HIS A 352 5.15 -14.06 0.18
CA HIS A 352 6.24 -13.73 1.11
C HIS A 352 7.62 -14.18 0.60
N ALA A 353 7.70 -15.36 0.00
CA ALA A 353 8.94 -15.92 -0.53
C ALA A 353 9.52 -15.13 -1.71
N ARG A 354 8.69 -14.39 -2.46
CA ARG A 354 9.09 -13.64 -3.66
C ARG A 354 9.91 -14.48 -4.64
N ASP A 355 9.55 -15.76 -4.82
CA ASP A 355 10.29 -16.78 -5.57
C ASP A 355 9.81 -16.99 -7.00
N GLY A 356 8.83 -16.20 -7.45
CA GLY A 356 8.36 -16.23 -8.83
C GLY A 356 9.44 -15.84 -9.84
N LYS A 357 9.24 -16.27 -11.09
CA LYS A 357 10.16 -16.07 -12.21
C LYS A 357 10.31 -14.60 -12.61
N ASN A 358 9.20 -13.84 -12.55
CA ASN A 358 9.13 -12.47 -13.00
C ASN A 358 9.22 -11.46 -11.85
N ALA A 359 9.81 -10.32 -12.16
CA ALA A 359 9.61 -9.06 -11.45
C ALA A 359 8.56 -8.25 -12.20
N ASN A 360 7.65 -7.58 -11.51
CA ASN A 360 6.73 -6.65 -12.17
C ASN A 360 6.65 -5.31 -11.44
N ALA A 361 6.35 -4.24 -12.18
CA ALA A 361 6.14 -2.91 -11.64
C ALA A 361 5.20 -2.12 -12.55
N ALA A 362 4.32 -1.30 -11.97
CA ALA A 362 3.65 -0.29 -12.75
C ALA A 362 4.66 0.73 -13.28
N VAL A 363 4.55 1.10 -14.54
CA VAL A 363 5.25 2.23 -15.18
C VAL A 363 4.17 3.23 -15.54
N VAL A 364 4.14 4.34 -14.85
CA VAL A 364 3.03 5.27 -14.90
C VAL A 364 3.48 6.71 -15.10
N VAL A 365 2.63 7.51 -15.72
CA VAL A 365 2.80 8.94 -15.92
C VAL A 365 1.80 9.72 -15.06
N SER A 366 2.26 10.80 -14.43
CA SER A 366 1.42 11.66 -13.59
C SER A 366 0.40 12.44 -14.42
N VAL A 367 -0.83 12.53 -13.87
CA VAL A 367 -1.89 13.44 -14.30
C VAL A 367 -2.35 14.27 -13.10
N GLY A 368 -2.66 15.54 -13.34
CA GLY A 368 -3.00 16.50 -12.31
C GLY A 368 -4.43 17.02 -12.43
N ALA A 369 -4.81 17.91 -11.52
CA ALA A 369 -6.13 18.53 -11.52
C ALA A 369 -6.37 19.38 -12.79
N GLU A 370 -5.33 19.94 -13.37
CA GLU A 370 -5.33 20.72 -14.60
C GLU A 370 -5.81 19.90 -15.81
N ASP A 371 -5.48 18.63 -15.89
CA ASP A 371 -5.92 17.71 -16.95
C ASP A 371 -7.45 17.53 -16.96
N PHE A 372 -8.09 17.79 -15.84
CA PHE A 372 -9.53 17.60 -15.62
C PHE A 372 -10.28 18.90 -15.34
N ALA A 373 -9.65 20.06 -15.55
CA ALA A 373 -10.19 21.38 -15.20
C ALA A 373 -10.64 21.47 -13.72
N GLY A 374 -9.97 20.75 -12.83
CA GLY A 374 -10.29 20.69 -11.40
C GLY A 374 -11.53 19.88 -11.03
N ASP A 375 -12.19 19.24 -12.00
CA ASP A 375 -13.44 18.48 -11.79
C ASP A 375 -13.14 17.01 -11.41
N PRO A 376 -13.43 16.57 -10.18
CA PRO A 376 -13.22 15.19 -9.74
C PRO A 376 -14.07 14.17 -10.52
N ARG A 377 -15.23 14.55 -11.04
CA ARG A 377 -16.06 13.67 -11.88
C ARG A 377 -15.38 13.35 -13.20
N ARG A 378 -14.71 14.34 -13.81
CA ARG A 378 -13.92 14.12 -15.04
C ARG A 378 -12.72 13.23 -14.77
N ALA A 379 -12.04 13.37 -13.63
CA ALA A 379 -10.93 12.52 -13.24
C ALA A 379 -11.37 11.04 -13.08
N ILE A 380 -12.51 10.80 -12.43
CA ILE A 380 -13.11 9.45 -12.31
C ILE A 380 -13.53 8.91 -13.68
N ALA A 381 -14.19 9.74 -14.51
CA ALA A 381 -14.62 9.35 -15.85
C ALA A 381 -13.43 8.98 -16.75
N PHE A 382 -12.33 9.72 -16.67
CA PHE A 382 -11.09 9.42 -17.40
C PHE A 382 -10.53 8.05 -17.05
N GLN A 383 -10.45 7.69 -15.75
CA GLN A 383 -10.02 6.34 -15.36
C GLN A 383 -10.94 5.27 -15.94
N ARG A 384 -12.28 5.44 -15.85
CA ARG A 384 -13.26 4.51 -16.41
C ARG A 384 -13.13 4.35 -17.92
N GLU A 385 -12.94 5.46 -18.64
CA GLU A 385 -12.77 5.44 -20.10
C GLU A 385 -11.53 4.62 -20.50
N LEU A 386 -10.40 4.83 -19.82
CA LEU A 386 -9.18 4.06 -20.08
C LEU A 386 -9.36 2.56 -19.78
N GLU A 387 -9.98 2.24 -18.66
CA GLU A 387 -10.26 0.86 -18.23
C GLU A 387 -11.22 0.15 -19.20
N ALA A 388 -12.24 0.85 -19.70
CA ALA A 388 -13.18 0.33 -20.71
C ALA A 388 -12.50 0.12 -22.08
N LYS A 389 -11.64 1.05 -22.51
CA LYS A 389 -10.81 0.88 -23.72
C LYS A 389 -9.91 -0.34 -23.62
N ALA A 390 -9.28 -0.57 -22.47
CA ALA A 390 -8.46 -1.74 -22.23
C ALA A 390 -9.28 -3.03 -22.29
N TYR A 391 -10.46 -3.06 -21.69
CA TYR A 391 -11.38 -4.20 -21.79
C TYR A 391 -11.77 -4.50 -23.24
N ALA A 392 -12.15 -3.48 -24.01
CA ALA A 392 -12.50 -3.62 -25.42
C ALA A 392 -11.32 -4.17 -26.27
N ALA A 393 -10.10 -3.68 -26.01
CA ALA A 393 -8.89 -4.13 -26.71
C ALA A 393 -8.52 -5.58 -26.36
N GLY A 394 -8.72 -5.99 -25.09
CA GLY A 394 -8.42 -7.36 -24.61
C GLY A 394 -9.49 -8.40 -24.97
N ARG A 395 -10.74 -7.99 -25.27
CA ARG A 395 -11.93 -8.86 -25.36
C ARG A 395 -11.79 -10.09 -26.27
N ARG A 396 -10.99 -10.01 -27.34
CA ARG A 396 -10.77 -11.15 -28.25
C ARG A 396 -10.00 -12.32 -27.59
N GLY A 397 -9.32 -12.09 -26.45
CA GLY A 397 -8.64 -13.12 -25.67
C GLY A 397 -9.52 -13.75 -24.59
N GLY A 398 -10.76 -13.30 -24.45
CA GLY A 398 -11.70 -13.76 -23.43
C GLY A 398 -12.16 -12.63 -22.50
N ALA A 399 -13.04 -12.97 -21.57
CA ALA A 399 -13.51 -12.02 -20.58
C ALA A 399 -12.35 -11.53 -19.68
N TYR A 400 -12.17 -10.22 -19.59
CA TYR A 400 -11.12 -9.57 -18.83
C TYR A 400 -9.68 -9.91 -19.20
N ALA A 401 -9.42 -10.49 -20.40
CA ALA A 401 -8.08 -10.57 -20.92
C ALA A 401 -7.50 -9.15 -21.10
N ALA A 402 -6.24 -8.96 -20.77
CA ALA A 402 -5.61 -7.64 -20.83
C ALA A 402 -4.92 -7.40 -22.18
N PRO A 403 -4.96 -6.17 -22.72
CA PRO A 403 -4.10 -5.79 -23.83
C PRO A 403 -2.64 -5.77 -23.38
N ALA A 404 -1.73 -6.26 -24.22
CA ALA A 404 -0.31 -6.30 -23.91
C ALA A 404 0.55 -6.14 -25.18
N GLU A 405 1.76 -5.65 -24.99
CA GLU A 405 2.81 -5.63 -26.01
C GLU A 405 4.20 -5.67 -25.40
N ASN A 406 5.22 -5.99 -26.20
CA ASN A 406 6.59 -5.88 -25.72
C ASN A 406 7.00 -4.42 -25.52
N VAL A 407 7.87 -4.15 -24.54
CA VAL A 407 8.37 -2.79 -24.26
C VAL A 407 8.96 -2.14 -25.51
N GLN A 408 9.77 -2.88 -26.29
CA GLN A 408 10.34 -2.37 -27.51
C GLN A 408 9.27 -2.05 -28.56
N SER A 409 8.25 -2.89 -28.70
CA SER A 409 7.10 -2.66 -29.59
C SER A 409 6.36 -1.36 -29.22
N PHE A 410 6.12 -1.12 -27.93
CA PHE A 410 5.53 0.12 -27.43
C PHE A 410 6.37 1.35 -27.79
N LEU A 411 7.71 1.26 -27.63
CA LEU A 411 8.63 2.35 -27.98
C LEU A 411 8.61 2.67 -29.48
N GLU A 412 8.29 1.71 -30.31
CA GLU A 412 8.21 1.80 -31.78
C GLU A 412 6.79 2.03 -32.30
N GLY A 413 5.76 1.94 -31.47
CA GLY A 413 4.33 2.11 -31.83
C GLY A 413 3.79 0.99 -32.72
N LYS A 414 4.20 -0.27 -32.48
CA LYS A 414 3.89 -1.41 -33.34
C LYS A 414 2.74 -2.31 -32.84
N GLY A 415 2.42 -2.29 -31.56
CA GLY A 415 1.37 -3.11 -30.96
C GLY A 415 1.61 -4.64 -31.05
N GLN A 416 2.88 -5.07 -31.01
CA GLN A 416 3.26 -6.47 -31.18
C GLN A 416 3.59 -7.12 -29.85
N LEU A 417 3.16 -8.37 -29.67
CA LEU A 417 3.46 -9.20 -28.51
C LEU A 417 4.13 -10.50 -28.96
N ASN A 418 5.41 -10.63 -28.65
CA ASN A 418 6.19 -11.84 -28.83
C ASN A 418 6.56 -12.39 -27.45
N ILE A 419 5.98 -13.53 -27.09
CA ILE A 419 6.24 -14.20 -25.83
C ILE A 419 7.52 -15.02 -25.97
N GLY A 420 8.55 -14.67 -25.20
CA GLY A 420 9.84 -15.34 -25.13
C GLY A 420 10.10 -15.92 -23.74
N ARG A 421 11.25 -15.62 -23.15
CA ARG A 421 11.60 -16.06 -21.79
C ARG A 421 10.74 -15.39 -20.70
N VAL A 422 10.27 -14.17 -20.94
CA VAL A 422 9.29 -13.48 -20.11
C VAL A 422 7.90 -13.94 -20.54
N GLU A 423 7.27 -14.75 -19.73
CA GLU A 423 5.89 -15.17 -19.91
C GLU A 423 4.96 -14.27 -19.09
N PRO A 424 3.92 -13.67 -19.68
CA PRO A 424 2.98 -12.82 -18.93
C PRO A 424 2.35 -13.60 -17.78
N THR A 425 2.29 -12.97 -16.61
CA THR A 425 1.73 -13.61 -15.41
C THR A 425 0.29 -13.21 -15.13
N TYR A 426 -0.29 -12.34 -15.96
CA TYR A 426 -1.69 -11.90 -15.81
C TYR A 426 -2.66 -13.08 -15.98
N ASP A 427 -3.40 -13.38 -14.93
CA ASP A 427 -4.17 -14.60 -14.75
C ASP A 427 -5.37 -14.76 -15.70
N ARG A 428 -5.89 -13.66 -16.27
CA ARG A 428 -6.97 -13.69 -17.28
C ARG A 428 -6.47 -13.79 -18.74
N GLY A 429 -5.16 -13.95 -18.92
CA GLY A 429 -4.53 -13.98 -20.23
C GLY A 429 -4.34 -12.61 -20.87
N VAL A 430 -3.48 -12.55 -21.86
CA VAL A 430 -3.11 -11.31 -22.56
C VAL A 430 -3.34 -11.40 -24.06
N VAL A 431 -3.56 -10.26 -24.71
CA VAL A 431 -3.77 -10.12 -26.14
C VAL A 431 -2.90 -9.02 -26.70
N ALA A 432 -2.22 -9.28 -27.82
CA ALA A 432 -1.42 -8.27 -28.51
C ALA A 432 -2.30 -7.05 -28.89
N ALA A 433 -1.90 -5.87 -28.47
CA ALA A 433 -2.60 -4.61 -28.80
C ALA A 433 -1.62 -3.43 -28.73
N ASP A 434 -1.91 -2.39 -29.50
CA ASP A 434 -1.19 -1.11 -29.37
C ASP A 434 -1.62 -0.40 -28.08
N LEU A 435 -0.79 -0.49 -27.05
CA LEU A 435 -1.04 0.13 -25.76
C LEU A 435 -0.98 1.67 -25.85
N GLY A 436 -0.20 2.20 -26.80
CA GLY A 436 -0.11 3.65 -27.02
C GLY A 436 -1.44 4.25 -27.45
N ALA A 437 -2.25 3.49 -28.22
CA ALA A 437 -3.58 3.93 -28.66
C ALA A 437 -4.64 3.97 -27.53
N LEU A 438 -4.37 3.32 -26.39
CA LEU A 438 -5.29 3.32 -25.24
C LEU A 438 -5.20 4.62 -24.43
N LEU A 439 -4.09 5.34 -24.53
CA LEU A 439 -3.82 6.58 -23.78
C LEU A 439 -3.95 7.80 -24.70
N PRO A 440 -4.18 8.99 -24.14
CA PRO A 440 -3.90 10.23 -24.84
C PRO A 440 -2.46 10.26 -25.37
N GLY A 441 -2.26 10.70 -26.63
CA GLY A 441 -0.96 10.61 -27.29
C GLY A 441 0.19 11.24 -26.51
N GLU A 442 -0.05 12.40 -25.87
CA GLU A 442 0.94 13.06 -25.01
C GLU A 442 1.40 12.18 -23.86
N LEU A 443 0.49 11.45 -23.20
CA LEU A 443 0.82 10.55 -22.10
C LEU A 443 1.59 9.32 -22.59
N ALA A 444 1.22 8.78 -23.75
CA ALA A 444 1.93 7.66 -24.37
C ALA A 444 3.37 8.06 -24.75
N ASP A 445 3.56 9.24 -25.34
CA ASP A 445 4.90 9.74 -25.72
C ASP A 445 5.77 10.05 -24.49
N THR A 446 5.16 10.58 -23.44
CA THR A 446 5.83 10.80 -22.14
C THR A 446 6.29 9.47 -21.53
N LEU A 447 5.45 8.42 -21.55
CA LEU A 447 5.83 7.07 -21.08
C LEU A 447 6.97 6.48 -21.93
N ARG A 448 6.93 6.62 -23.27
CA ARG A 448 8.01 6.17 -24.16
C ARG A 448 9.34 6.84 -23.80
N ALA A 449 9.32 8.16 -23.55
CA ALA A 449 10.52 8.90 -23.14
C ALA A 449 11.06 8.43 -21.79
N GLY A 450 10.17 8.18 -20.81
CA GLY A 450 10.52 7.64 -19.50
C GLY A 450 11.15 6.25 -19.58
N LEU A 451 10.56 5.32 -20.35
CA LEU A 451 11.07 3.97 -20.56
C LEU A 451 12.48 3.99 -21.19
N ARG A 452 12.72 4.84 -22.22
CA ARG A 452 14.08 5.00 -22.79
C ARG A 452 15.09 5.48 -21.76
N ALA A 453 14.68 6.32 -20.81
CA ALA A 453 15.56 6.78 -19.74
C ALA A 453 15.85 5.68 -18.72
N TYR A 454 14.94 4.74 -18.52
CA TYR A 454 15.13 3.63 -17.58
C TYR A 454 16.17 2.62 -18.04
N GLU A 455 16.35 2.41 -19.34
CA GLU A 455 17.43 1.58 -19.89
C GLU A 455 18.81 2.01 -19.38
N ARG A 456 19.03 3.31 -19.19
CA ARG A 456 20.29 3.84 -18.66
C ARG A 456 20.48 3.61 -17.17
N LYS A 457 19.39 3.31 -16.44
CA LYS A 457 19.39 3.09 -14.98
C LYS A 457 19.43 1.59 -14.63
N ILE A 458 18.75 0.78 -15.44
CA ILE A 458 18.71 -0.68 -15.33
C ILE A 458 18.91 -1.23 -16.73
N ALA A 459 20.10 -1.80 -16.99
CA ALA A 459 20.40 -2.42 -18.27
C ALA A 459 19.43 -3.55 -18.57
N GLY A 460 18.86 -3.55 -19.78
CA GLY A 460 17.86 -4.52 -20.21
C GLY A 460 16.42 -4.18 -19.79
N TYR A 461 16.16 -2.98 -19.25
CA TYR A 461 14.79 -2.57 -18.90
C TYR A 461 13.86 -2.51 -20.14
N THR A 462 14.42 -2.15 -21.29
CA THR A 462 13.73 -2.11 -22.59
C THR A 462 14.05 -3.31 -23.48
N ALA A 463 14.50 -4.41 -22.89
CA ALA A 463 14.79 -5.64 -23.63
C ALA A 463 13.59 -6.09 -24.48
N PRO A 464 13.81 -6.69 -25.68
CA PRO A 464 12.74 -7.11 -26.57
C PRO A 464 11.74 -8.09 -25.95
N GLU A 465 12.16 -8.82 -24.91
CA GLU A 465 11.33 -9.80 -24.20
C GLU A 465 10.52 -9.19 -23.04
N ALA A 466 10.84 -7.97 -22.59
CA ALA A 466 10.08 -7.30 -21.54
C ALA A 466 8.66 -6.99 -22.04
N ILE A 467 7.67 -7.17 -21.17
CA ILE A 467 6.25 -7.07 -21.54
C ILE A 467 5.59 -5.93 -20.76
N LEU A 468 4.74 -5.17 -21.44
CA LEU A 468 3.79 -4.24 -20.83
C LEU A 468 2.39 -4.85 -20.93
N THR A 469 1.68 -4.85 -19.80
CA THR A 469 0.28 -5.30 -19.69
C THR A 469 -0.57 -4.13 -19.18
N GLY A 470 -1.64 -3.83 -19.83
CA GLY A 470 -2.46 -2.65 -19.52
C GLY A 470 -3.84 -2.95 -18.97
N LEU A 471 -4.41 -2.03 -18.24
CA LEU A 471 -3.96 -0.71 -17.78
C LEU A 471 -3.83 -0.66 -16.26
N GLU A 472 -2.86 0.09 -15.78
CA GLU A 472 -2.76 0.47 -14.37
C GLU A 472 -3.27 1.90 -14.22
N THR A 473 -4.46 2.09 -13.63
CA THR A 473 -5.14 3.38 -13.51
C THR A 473 -5.41 3.78 -12.07
N ARG A 474 -5.22 2.85 -11.12
CA ARG A 474 -5.61 3.01 -9.73
C ARG A 474 -4.41 3.12 -8.80
N THR A 475 -3.44 3.95 -9.18
CA THR A 475 -2.22 4.20 -8.38
C THR A 475 -2.50 4.98 -7.10
N SER A 476 -3.58 5.76 -7.06
CA SER A 476 -4.05 6.57 -5.92
C SER A 476 -5.49 6.99 -6.15
N SER A 477 -6.13 7.53 -5.10
CA SER A 477 -7.46 8.14 -5.24
C SER A 477 -7.41 9.35 -6.18
N PRO A 478 -8.34 9.48 -7.14
CA PRO A 478 -8.45 10.66 -7.99
C PRO A 478 -9.10 11.86 -7.29
N VAL A 479 -9.58 11.65 -6.06
CA VAL A 479 -10.33 12.64 -5.28
C VAL A 479 -9.76 12.82 -3.89
N ARG A 480 -10.05 13.98 -3.29
CA ARG A 480 -9.82 14.27 -1.88
C ARG A 480 -11.07 14.87 -1.25
N LEU A 481 -11.48 14.29 -0.12
CA LEU A 481 -12.48 14.88 0.76
C LEU A 481 -11.78 15.70 1.84
N LYS A 482 -11.90 17.04 1.76
CA LYS A 482 -11.16 17.95 2.64
C LYS A 482 -11.53 17.78 4.11
N ARG A 483 -10.53 17.82 4.98
CA ARG A 483 -10.68 17.76 6.44
C ARG A 483 -9.86 18.87 7.11
N GLU A 484 -10.31 19.28 8.28
CA GLU A 484 -9.68 20.28 9.12
C GLU A 484 -8.49 19.68 9.91
N GLU A 485 -7.81 20.50 10.71
CA GLU A 485 -6.75 20.03 11.62
C GLU A 485 -7.24 19.02 12.66
N THR A 486 -8.52 19.11 13.03
CA THR A 486 -9.22 18.14 13.88
C THR A 486 -9.45 16.78 13.23
N LEU A 487 -9.09 16.62 11.95
CA LEU A 487 -9.33 15.47 11.07
C LEU A 487 -10.82 15.24 10.74
N GLU A 488 -11.71 16.10 11.19
CA GLU A 488 -13.13 16.14 10.84
C GLU A 488 -13.31 16.82 9.47
N SER A 489 -14.33 16.43 8.70
CA SER A 489 -14.64 17.07 7.44
C SER A 489 -14.95 18.55 7.62
N ALA A 490 -14.41 19.40 6.73
CA ALA A 490 -14.71 20.83 6.68
C ALA A 490 -16.18 21.14 6.36
N GLN A 491 -16.95 20.17 5.86
CA GLN A 491 -18.30 20.38 5.33
C GLN A 491 -19.39 19.67 6.13
N LEU A 492 -19.05 18.62 6.87
CA LEU A 492 -19.99 17.80 7.62
C LEU A 492 -19.36 17.36 8.93
N ALA A 493 -19.76 17.97 10.03
CA ALA A 493 -19.29 17.61 11.36
C ALA A 493 -19.68 16.15 11.70
N GLY A 494 -18.79 15.39 12.31
CA GLY A 494 -18.97 13.95 12.59
C GLY A 494 -18.47 13.04 11.47
N LEU A 495 -18.14 13.56 10.29
CA LEU A 495 -17.52 12.80 9.21
C LEU A 495 -16.00 12.97 9.30
N TYR A 496 -15.25 11.87 9.40
CA TYR A 496 -13.79 11.83 9.48
C TYR A 496 -13.21 11.18 8.22
N PRO A 497 -12.80 11.97 7.20
CA PRO A 497 -12.13 11.45 6.01
C PRO A 497 -10.83 10.77 6.36
N CYS A 498 -10.65 9.51 5.95
CA CYS A 498 -9.55 8.66 6.40
C CYS A 498 -8.96 7.82 5.26
N GLY A 499 -7.66 7.68 5.29
CA GLY A 499 -6.93 6.75 4.43
C GLY A 499 -6.81 7.20 2.97
N GLU A 500 -6.60 6.21 2.10
CA GLU A 500 -6.29 6.45 0.69
C GLU A 500 -7.50 6.95 -0.10
N GLY A 501 -8.70 6.41 0.16
CA GLY A 501 -9.92 6.81 -0.54
C GLY A 501 -10.26 8.27 -0.31
N ALA A 502 -10.07 8.76 0.89
CA ALA A 502 -10.24 10.17 1.24
C ALA A 502 -9.09 11.08 0.77
N GLY A 503 -8.02 10.52 0.18
CA GLY A 503 -6.92 11.26 -0.42
C GLY A 503 -5.74 11.58 0.51
N TYR A 504 -5.60 10.90 1.66
CA TYR A 504 -4.59 11.21 2.70
C TYR A 504 -3.50 10.16 2.87
N ALA A 505 -3.61 9.03 2.21
CA ALA A 505 -2.62 7.96 2.28
C ALA A 505 -2.35 7.37 0.87
N GLY A 506 -1.31 6.54 0.78
CA GLY A 506 -0.97 5.78 -0.43
C GLY A 506 -0.16 4.53 -0.04
N GLY A 507 -0.86 3.45 0.35
CA GLY A 507 -0.29 2.18 0.76
C GLY A 507 -0.56 1.81 2.22
N ILE A 508 -0.26 0.56 2.59
CA ILE A 508 -0.68 -0.08 3.85
C ILE A 508 -0.26 0.73 5.08
N MET A 509 1.03 1.03 5.21
CA MET A 509 1.57 1.71 6.40
C MET A 509 0.96 3.11 6.58
N SER A 510 0.96 3.92 5.52
CA SER A 510 0.43 5.30 5.61
C SER A 510 -1.08 5.33 5.86
N ALA A 511 -1.82 4.37 5.32
CA ALA A 511 -3.26 4.25 5.57
C ALA A 511 -3.54 3.81 7.01
N ALA A 512 -2.80 2.84 7.54
CA ALA A 512 -2.90 2.40 8.94
C ALA A 512 -2.60 3.54 9.92
N VAL A 513 -1.52 4.30 9.68
CA VAL A 513 -1.15 5.47 10.49
C VAL A 513 -2.24 6.55 10.43
N ASP A 514 -2.82 6.80 9.27
CA ASP A 514 -3.91 7.78 9.13
C ASP A 514 -5.16 7.32 9.90
N GLY A 515 -5.48 6.02 9.86
CA GLY A 515 -6.54 5.41 10.67
C GLY A 515 -6.32 5.61 12.17
N LEU A 516 -5.09 5.39 12.65
CA LEU A 516 -4.72 5.63 14.05
C LEU A 516 -4.86 7.11 14.45
N ARG A 517 -4.45 8.03 13.57
CA ARG A 517 -4.59 9.48 13.81
C ARG A 517 -6.06 9.89 13.94
N VAL A 518 -6.91 9.40 13.03
CA VAL A 518 -8.35 9.67 13.06
C VAL A 518 -8.99 9.08 14.32
N ALA A 519 -8.66 7.85 14.67
CA ALA A 519 -9.14 7.23 15.91
C ALA A 519 -8.70 8.04 17.15
N ARG A 520 -7.44 8.48 17.21
CA ARG A 520 -6.94 9.35 18.29
C ARG A 520 -7.72 10.66 18.39
N ALA A 521 -8.09 11.27 17.27
CA ALA A 521 -8.88 12.50 17.25
C ALA A 521 -10.29 12.26 17.84
N ILE A 522 -10.93 11.15 17.47
CA ILE A 522 -12.23 10.75 18.03
C ILE A 522 -12.10 10.47 19.54
N ILE A 523 -11.12 9.68 19.96
CA ILE A 523 -10.88 9.30 21.36
C ILE A 523 -10.58 10.56 22.19
N GLY A 524 -9.72 11.46 21.71
CA GLY A 524 -9.37 12.69 22.40
C GLY A 524 -10.52 13.70 22.56
N ARG A 525 -11.57 13.55 21.78
CA ARG A 525 -12.77 14.41 21.86
C ARG A 525 -13.88 13.80 22.68
N TYR A 526 -14.15 12.52 22.51
CA TYR A 526 -15.33 11.85 23.08
C TYR A 526 -14.95 10.88 24.21
N ALA A 527 -15.86 10.69 25.14
CA ALA A 527 -15.85 9.54 26.05
C ALA A 527 -16.45 8.31 25.34
N PRO A 528 -16.06 7.07 25.71
CA PRO A 528 -16.73 5.88 25.22
C PRO A 528 -18.23 5.94 25.48
N ALA A 529 -19.05 5.42 24.54
CA ALA A 529 -20.48 5.31 24.78
C ALA A 529 -20.72 4.37 25.97
N GLU A 530 -21.61 4.78 26.90
CA GLU A 530 -22.09 3.90 27.97
C GLU A 530 -22.81 2.72 27.33
N GLY A 531 -22.30 1.50 27.54
CA GLY A 531 -22.78 0.27 26.92
C GLY A 531 -24.10 -0.21 27.43
#